data_286673e123ad2b58139d92b4853698dd
#
_entry.id   286673e123ad2b58139d92b4853698dd
#
_cell.length_a   1.000
_cell.length_b   1.000
_cell.length_c   1.000
_cell.angle_alpha   90.00
_cell.angle_beta   90.00
_cell.angle_gamma   90.00
#
_symmetry.space_group_name_H-M   'P 1'
#
loop_
_entity.id
_entity.type
_entity.pdbx_description
1 polymer ?
#
loop_
_entity_poly.entity_id
_entity_poly.type
_entity_poly.pdbx_seq_one_letter_code
_entity_poly.pdbx_strand_id
1 'polypeptide(L)'
;MVINTHTECINAPHTPFPLNPVSFIDNVNEKNKLVGINKFVDIIAKYSNIGKRQQQTLKDATKEAFIQHKDGKHPSLKEIYDLVIESVGDNRDTLTEIMERLSEYELFASRVNDPSIFLNNNYYFSLSGELDSTVRFTSIFLIINYIFNVFTNMGGTEVIDGNRSMRYVLMIDEAHDLFREKKSLEILEVLLRKIRSYGVSIVLLSQGISEYNQGNFDFSQECETAFLLPINDLNNTKAINKFLGLSEKDGSRTMRNLEKLDNGQCVSNIKELQKGDLFEVVQYWKEK
;
A
#
# COMPACT_ATOMS: atom_id res chain seq x y z
N MET A 1 14.20 18.15 17.07
CA MET A 1 13.68 16.78 16.89
C MET A 1 14.59 16.08 15.92
N VAL A 2 15.37 15.09 16.35
CA VAL A 2 16.25 14.33 15.44
C VAL A 2 15.35 13.33 14.73
N ILE A 3 15.06 13.57 13.46
CA ILE A 3 14.37 12.58 12.62
C ILE A 3 15.41 11.51 12.30
N ASN A 4 15.20 10.30 12.79
CA ASN A 4 16.01 9.16 12.39
C ASN A 4 15.69 8.86 10.92
N THR A 5 16.60 9.23 10.02
CA THR A 5 16.45 9.05 8.57
C THR A 5 17.03 7.73 8.09
N HIS A 6 17.39 6.83 9.01
CA HIS A 6 17.87 5.50 8.59
C HIS A 6 16.72 4.72 7.94
N THR A 7 16.87 4.42 6.65
CA THR A 7 15.91 3.65 5.86
C THR A 7 16.59 2.37 5.41
N GLU A 8 16.01 1.23 5.75
CA GLU A 8 16.48 -0.08 5.31
C GLU A 8 15.94 -0.35 3.89
N CYS A 9 16.85 -0.71 2.98
CA CYS A 9 16.49 -1.02 1.60
C CYS A 9 16.27 -2.54 1.46
N ILE A 10 15.06 -2.92 1.08
CA ILE A 10 14.64 -4.29 0.85
C ILE A 10 14.50 -4.50 -0.66
N ASN A 11 15.36 -5.32 -1.24
CA ASN A 11 15.36 -5.64 -2.67
C ASN A 11 14.78 -7.04 -2.89
N ALA A 12 13.49 -7.12 -3.16
CA ALA A 12 12.85 -8.39 -3.49
C ALA A 12 13.20 -8.82 -4.93
N PRO A 13 13.46 -10.11 -5.20
CA PRO A 13 13.36 -11.25 -4.28
C PRO A 13 14.61 -11.51 -3.40
N HIS A 14 15.68 -10.76 -3.54
CA HIS A 14 16.98 -11.07 -2.90
C HIS A 14 17.00 -10.82 -1.38
N THR A 15 16.13 -9.92 -0.90
CA THR A 15 15.98 -9.63 0.53
C THR A 15 14.52 -9.80 0.91
N PRO A 16 14.17 -10.61 1.92
CA PRO A 16 12.79 -10.81 2.32
C PRO A 16 12.20 -9.55 2.97
N PHE A 17 10.91 -9.34 2.77
CA PHE A 17 10.17 -8.33 3.50
C PHE A 17 10.18 -8.66 5.00
N PRO A 18 10.51 -7.72 5.89
CA PRO A 18 10.66 -7.97 7.32
C PRO A 18 9.31 -8.06 8.04
N LEU A 19 8.37 -8.78 7.48
CA LEU A 19 7.05 -9.05 8.02
C LEU A 19 6.55 -10.44 7.62
N ASN A 20 5.69 -11.02 8.45
CA ASN A 20 4.91 -12.18 8.09
C ASN A 20 3.51 -11.70 7.69
N PRO A 21 3.07 -11.91 6.42
CA PRO A 21 1.84 -11.32 5.90
C PRO A 21 0.56 -11.83 6.55
N VAL A 22 0.62 -12.88 7.36
CA VAL A 22 -0.54 -13.41 8.12
C VAL A 22 -0.46 -13.08 9.61
N SER A 23 0.60 -12.41 10.09
CA SER A 23 0.77 -12.13 11.52
C SER A 23 -0.18 -11.04 12.06
N PHE A 24 -0.92 -10.35 11.20
CA PHE A 24 -2.02 -9.47 11.64
C PHE A 24 -3.27 -10.23 12.09
N ILE A 25 -3.37 -11.53 11.79
CA ILE A 25 -4.53 -12.36 12.10
C ILE A 25 -4.52 -12.68 13.58
N ASP A 26 -5.59 -12.31 14.27
CA ASP A 26 -5.76 -12.62 15.69
C ASP A 26 -5.88 -14.15 15.90
N ASN A 27 -4.83 -14.76 16.44
CA ASN A 27 -4.79 -16.19 16.66
C ASN A 27 -5.45 -16.64 17.99
N VAL A 28 -5.98 -15.69 18.77
CA VAL A 28 -6.64 -15.97 20.06
C VAL A 28 -8.16 -16.03 19.91
N ASN A 29 -8.74 -15.05 19.23
CA ASN A 29 -10.18 -14.98 19.03
C ASN A 29 -10.60 -15.65 17.73
N GLU A 30 -11.38 -16.74 17.82
CA GLU A 30 -11.79 -17.55 16.67
C GLU A 30 -12.58 -16.78 15.60
N LYS A 31 -13.43 -15.81 15.99
CA LYS A 31 -14.17 -14.98 15.01
C LYS A 31 -13.23 -14.05 14.27
N ASN A 32 -12.34 -13.38 14.98
CA ASN A 32 -11.35 -12.48 14.39
C ASN A 32 -10.37 -13.25 13.51
N LYS A 33 -9.95 -14.43 13.94
CA LYS A 33 -9.13 -15.36 13.16
C LYS A 33 -9.77 -15.66 11.81
N LEU A 34 -11.03 -16.05 11.82
CA LEU A 34 -11.76 -16.36 10.59
C LEU A 34 -11.89 -15.15 9.65
N VAL A 35 -12.13 -13.96 10.20
CA VAL A 35 -12.17 -12.71 9.42
C VAL A 35 -10.80 -12.41 8.80
N GLY A 36 -9.72 -12.56 9.57
CA GLY A 36 -8.37 -12.36 9.09
C GLY A 36 -7.97 -13.34 7.98
N ILE A 37 -8.29 -14.63 8.17
CA ILE A 37 -8.05 -15.66 7.15
C ILE A 37 -8.82 -15.36 5.86
N ASN A 38 -10.09 -14.96 5.95
CA ASN A 38 -10.86 -14.56 4.76
C ASN A 38 -10.19 -13.40 4.02
N LYS A 39 -9.73 -12.37 4.72
CA LYS A 39 -9.02 -11.24 4.10
C LYS A 39 -7.74 -11.67 3.38
N PHE A 40 -6.96 -12.56 3.97
CA PHE A 40 -5.77 -13.12 3.34
C PHE A 40 -6.12 -13.87 2.04
N VAL A 41 -7.10 -14.77 2.12
CA VAL A 41 -7.59 -15.55 0.97
C VAL A 41 -8.13 -14.64 -0.14
N ASP A 42 -8.88 -13.59 0.22
CA ASP A 42 -9.45 -12.64 -0.74
C ASP A 42 -8.35 -11.88 -1.53
N ILE A 43 -7.22 -11.57 -0.91
CA ILE A 43 -6.10 -10.91 -1.61
C ILE A 43 -5.45 -11.86 -2.59
N ILE A 44 -5.11 -13.08 -2.16
CA ILE A 44 -4.54 -14.09 -3.06
C ILE A 44 -5.51 -14.32 -4.24
N ALA A 45 -6.80 -14.52 -3.93
CA ALA A 45 -7.82 -14.76 -4.95
C ALA A 45 -7.96 -13.62 -5.95
N LYS A 46 -7.85 -12.39 -5.45
CA LYS A 46 -8.07 -11.20 -6.26
C LYS A 46 -6.99 -11.02 -7.32
N TYR A 47 -5.74 -11.30 -6.98
CA TYR A 47 -4.61 -11.11 -7.90
C TYR A 47 -4.23 -12.35 -8.71
N SER A 48 -4.53 -13.55 -8.21
CA SER A 48 -4.17 -14.82 -8.85
C SER A 48 -5.29 -15.44 -9.67
N ASN A 49 -6.46 -14.80 -9.74
CA ASN A 49 -7.65 -15.29 -10.46
C ASN A 49 -8.06 -16.74 -10.10
N ILE A 50 -7.85 -17.14 -8.84
CA ILE A 50 -8.25 -18.47 -8.38
C ILE A 50 -9.77 -18.58 -8.19
N GLY A 51 -10.31 -19.72 -8.59
CA GLY A 51 -11.74 -20.00 -8.50
C GLY A 51 -12.20 -20.30 -7.06
N LYS A 52 -13.52 -20.35 -6.85
CA LYS A 52 -14.10 -20.54 -5.50
C LYS A 52 -13.65 -21.83 -4.81
N ARG A 53 -13.42 -22.92 -5.56
CA ARG A 53 -12.91 -24.18 -4.99
C ARG A 53 -11.50 -24.01 -4.47
N GLN A 54 -10.63 -23.36 -5.24
CA GLN A 54 -9.25 -23.07 -4.85
C GLN A 54 -9.19 -22.11 -3.65
N GLN A 55 -10.08 -21.10 -3.60
CA GLN A 55 -10.23 -20.23 -2.44
C GLN A 55 -10.60 -21.02 -1.18
N GLN A 56 -11.50 -22.01 -1.31
CA GLN A 56 -11.87 -22.86 -0.18
C GLN A 56 -10.67 -23.73 0.25
N THR A 57 -9.94 -24.32 -0.69
CA THR A 57 -8.72 -25.09 -0.41
C THR A 57 -7.70 -24.23 0.35
N LEU A 58 -7.40 -23.01 -0.13
CA LEU A 58 -6.49 -22.09 0.55
C LEU A 58 -6.97 -21.71 1.95
N LYS A 59 -8.28 -21.47 2.10
CA LYS A 59 -8.88 -21.14 3.39
C LYS A 59 -8.74 -22.29 4.39
N ASP A 60 -8.99 -23.52 3.96
CA ASP A 60 -8.93 -24.68 4.84
C ASP A 60 -7.46 -25.00 5.20
N ALA A 61 -6.53 -24.93 4.25
CA ALA A 61 -5.09 -25.05 4.51
C ALA A 61 -4.60 -23.95 5.49
N THR A 62 -5.05 -22.71 5.32
CA THR A 62 -4.68 -21.62 6.23
C THR A 62 -5.22 -21.86 7.64
N LYS A 63 -6.47 -22.32 7.79
CA LYS A 63 -7.03 -22.65 9.09
C LYS A 63 -6.24 -23.77 9.78
N GLU A 64 -5.90 -24.81 9.02
CA GLU A 64 -5.13 -25.94 9.56
C GLU A 64 -3.74 -25.48 10.01
N ALA A 65 -3.07 -24.63 9.23
CA ALA A 65 -1.80 -24.03 9.61
C ALA A 65 -1.91 -23.29 10.96
N PHE A 66 -2.98 -22.52 11.17
CA PHE A 66 -3.21 -21.82 12.45
C PHE A 66 -3.55 -22.78 13.60
N ILE A 67 -4.16 -23.94 13.35
CA ILE A 67 -4.43 -24.97 14.37
C ILE A 67 -3.13 -25.60 14.84
N GLN A 68 -2.17 -25.82 13.92
CA GLN A 68 -0.85 -26.38 14.23
C GLN A 68 0.03 -25.41 15.03
N HIS A 69 -0.22 -24.10 14.92
CA HIS A 69 0.47 -23.05 15.67
C HIS A 69 -0.30 -22.69 16.95
N LYS A 70 0.10 -23.31 18.06
CA LYS A 70 -0.39 -22.96 19.40
C LYS A 70 0.43 -21.81 19.96
N ASP A 71 -0.04 -21.18 21.03
CA ASP A 71 0.69 -20.14 21.79
C ASP A 71 0.84 -18.78 21.08
N GLY A 72 -0.12 -18.39 20.22
CA GLY A 72 -0.14 -17.08 19.57
C GLY A 72 0.87 -16.92 18.44
N LYS A 73 1.59 -17.97 18.05
CA LYS A 73 2.47 -17.97 16.87
C LYS A 73 1.65 -18.00 15.59
N HIS A 74 2.25 -17.53 14.51
CA HIS A 74 1.62 -17.45 13.19
C HIS A 74 2.35 -18.37 12.21
N PRO A 75 1.62 -19.08 11.33
CA PRO A 75 2.24 -19.88 10.29
C PRO A 75 2.97 -18.99 9.27
N SER A 76 3.96 -19.55 8.59
CA SER A 76 4.59 -18.96 7.42
C SER A 76 3.77 -19.24 6.15
N LEU A 77 4.05 -18.50 5.07
CA LEU A 77 3.47 -18.83 3.75
C LEU A 77 3.89 -20.22 3.27
N LYS A 78 5.11 -20.66 3.61
CA LYS A 78 5.61 -22.00 3.26
C LYS A 78 4.79 -23.09 3.91
N GLU A 79 4.48 -22.97 5.19
CA GLU A 79 3.65 -23.96 5.91
C GLU A 79 2.23 -24.01 5.33
N ILE A 80 1.65 -22.86 4.98
CA ILE A 80 0.35 -22.81 4.29
C ILE A 80 0.43 -23.48 2.92
N TYR A 81 1.50 -23.22 2.14
CA TYR A 81 1.73 -23.85 0.85
C TYR A 81 1.83 -25.37 0.97
N ASP A 82 2.59 -25.89 1.94
CA ASP A 82 2.78 -27.31 2.13
C ASP A 82 1.43 -28.01 2.41
N LEU A 83 0.55 -27.39 3.21
CA LEU A 83 -0.82 -27.90 3.46
C LEU A 83 -1.72 -27.79 2.21
N VAL A 84 -1.54 -26.77 1.37
CA VAL A 84 -2.24 -26.70 0.08
C VAL A 84 -1.81 -27.87 -0.80
N ILE A 85 -0.51 -28.14 -0.92
CA ILE A 85 0.00 -29.29 -1.71
C ILE A 85 -0.52 -30.63 -1.18
N GLU A 86 -0.50 -30.82 0.14
CA GLU A 86 -1.05 -32.02 0.77
C GLU A 86 -2.52 -32.23 0.40
N SER A 87 -3.31 -31.16 0.36
CA SER A 87 -4.74 -31.22 0.06
C SER A 87 -5.09 -31.49 -1.41
N VAL A 88 -4.23 -31.05 -2.36
CA VAL A 88 -4.48 -31.20 -3.81
C VAL A 88 -3.74 -32.37 -4.43
N GLY A 89 -2.72 -32.91 -3.75
CA GLY A 89 -1.87 -33.98 -4.24
C GLY A 89 -1.16 -33.61 -5.54
N ASP A 90 -1.21 -34.49 -6.54
CA ASP A 90 -0.57 -34.29 -7.84
C ASP A 90 -1.32 -33.28 -8.75
N ASN A 91 -2.51 -32.82 -8.35
CA ASN A 91 -3.33 -31.89 -9.15
C ASN A 91 -2.86 -30.43 -8.96
N ARG A 92 -1.78 -30.08 -9.62
CA ARG A 92 -1.29 -28.69 -9.61
C ARG A 92 -2.21 -27.78 -10.41
N ASP A 93 -2.42 -26.57 -9.90
CA ASP A 93 -3.29 -25.54 -10.50
C ASP A 93 -2.76 -24.14 -10.20
N THR A 94 -3.52 -23.12 -10.62
CA THR A 94 -3.15 -21.71 -10.41
C THR A 94 -2.91 -21.36 -8.92
N LEU A 95 -3.63 -21.99 -7.98
CA LEU A 95 -3.42 -21.78 -6.55
C LEU A 95 -2.05 -22.32 -6.12
N THR A 96 -1.74 -23.56 -6.51
CA THR A 96 -0.44 -24.17 -6.17
C THR A 96 0.71 -23.38 -6.77
N GLU A 97 0.57 -22.90 -8.01
CA GLU A 97 1.59 -22.11 -8.69
C GLU A 97 1.88 -20.78 -7.97
N ILE A 98 0.85 -20.00 -7.61
CA ILE A 98 1.09 -18.72 -6.92
C ILE A 98 1.64 -18.92 -5.50
N MET A 99 1.14 -19.90 -4.77
CA MET A 99 1.62 -20.20 -3.43
C MET A 99 3.06 -20.72 -3.44
N GLU A 100 3.43 -21.54 -4.43
CA GLU A 100 4.79 -21.99 -4.68
C GLU A 100 5.73 -20.81 -4.88
N ARG A 101 5.43 -19.91 -5.81
CA ARG A 101 6.25 -18.73 -6.12
C ARG A 101 6.41 -17.79 -4.92
N LEU A 102 5.33 -17.52 -4.17
CA LEU A 102 5.40 -16.70 -2.95
C LEU A 102 6.26 -17.34 -1.86
N SER A 103 6.34 -18.68 -1.85
CA SER A 103 7.09 -19.46 -0.85
C SER A 103 8.53 -19.70 -1.25
N GLU A 104 8.81 -20.04 -2.53
CA GLU A 104 10.15 -20.34 -3.03
C GLU A 104 11.08 -19.12 -3.01
N TYR A 105 10.54 -17.93 -3.32
CA TYR A 105 11.31 -16.69 -3.23
C TYR A 105 11.58 -16.26 -1.78
N GLU A 106 10.98 -16.93 -0.79
CA GLU A 106 11.06 -16.52 0.63
C GLU A 106 10.81 -15.00 0.81
N LEU A 107 9.87 -14.47 0.03
CA LEU A 107 9.60 -13.02 -0.05
C LEU A 107 9.28 -12.40 1.30
N PHE A 108 8.77 -13.18 2.26
CA PHE A 108 8.32 -12.72 3.55
C PHE A 108 9.03 -13.46 4.68
N ALA A 109 9.45 -12.70 5.69
CA ALA A 109 10.11 -13.27 6.86
C ALA A 109 9.16 -14.17 7.66
N SER A 110 9.47 -15.46 7.79
CA SER A 110 8.62 -16.45 8.45
C SER A 110 8.55 -16.31 9.98
N ARG A 111 9.50 -15.58 10.58
CA ARG A 111 9.67 -15.51 12.06
C ARG A 111 9.27 -14.18 12.67
N VAL A 112 8.85 -13.19 11.89
CA VAL A 112 8.44 -11.88 12.40
C VAL A 112 6.97 -11.94 12.76
N ASN A 113 6.66 -12.10 14.05
CA ASN A 113 5.29 -12.14 14.55
C ASN A 113 4.90 -10.85 15.31
N ASP A 114 5.87 -10.02 15.67
CA ASP A 114 5.62 -8.75 16.37
C ASP A 114 5.57 -7.59 15.35
N PRO A 115 4.39 -7.00 15.13
CA PRO A 115 4.25 -5.85 14.22
C PRO A 115 5.11 -4.65 14.59
N SER A 116 5.47 -4.49 15.89
CA SER A 116 6.26 -3.36 16.34
C SER A 116 7.66 -3.34 15.73
N ILE A 117 8.23 -4.50 15.44
CA ILE A 117 9.54 -4.62 14.78
C ILE A 117 9.49 -3.97 13.41
N PHE A 118 8.44 -4.24 12.65
CA PHE A 118 8.25 -3.66 11.33
C PHE A 118 7.87 -2.17 11.42
N LEU A 119 6.89 -1.81 12.25
CA LEU A 119 6.31 -0.46 12.28
C LEU A 119 7.23 0.60 12.86
N ASN A 120 8.24 0.23 13.65
CA ASN A 120 9.18 1.17 14.28
C ASN A 120 10.39 1.51 13.39
N ASN A 121 10.47 0.95 12.19
CA ASN A 121 11.53 1.19 11.24
C ASN A 121 11.00 1.85 9.95
N ASN A 122 11.92 2.46 9.20
CA ASN A 122 11.63 2.99 7.87
C ASN A 122 12.17 2.02 6.83
N TYR A 123 11.36 1.71 5.84
CA TYR A 123 11.72 0.80 4.76
C TYR A 123 11.52 1.42 3.39
N TYR A 124 12.43 1.11 2.48
CA TYR A 124 12.23 1.28 1.05
C TYR A 124 12.14 -0.10 0.41
N PHE A 125 10.99 -0.45 -0.13
CA PHE A 125 10.76 -1.72 -0.81
C PHE A 125 10.96 -1.56 -2.32
N SER A 126 12.04 -2.13 -2.83
CA SER A 126 12.27 -2.26 -4.26
C SER A 126 11.71 -3.60 -4.75
N LEU A 127 10.64 -3.54 -5.54
CA LEU A 127 10.06 -4.72 -6.17
C LEU A 127 10.56 -4.77 -7.61
N SER A 128 11.65 -5.47 -7.83
CA SER A 128 12.33 -5.53 -9.13
C SER A 128 11.48 -6.16 -10.22
N GLY A 129 11.82 -5.86 -11.49
CA GLY A 129 11.21 -6.50 -12.65
C GLY A 129 11.51 -8.00 -12.80
N GLU A 130 12.32 -8.59 -11.91
CA GLU A 130 12.59 -10.03 -11.86
C GLU A 130 11.38 -10.83 -11.37
N LEU A 131 10.52 -10.20 -10.56
CA LEU A 131 9.26 -10.79 -10.13
C LEU A 131 8.22 -10.63 -11.24
N ASP A 132 7.52 -11.71 -11.56
CA ASP A 132 6.36 -11.59 -12.45
C ASP A 132 5.27 -10.69 -11.84
N SER A 133 4.42 -10.12 -12.70
CA SER A 133 3.44 -9.12 -12.28
C SER A 133 2.47 -9.65 -11.21
N THR A 134 2.06 -10.91 -11.29
CA THR A 134 1.12 -11.51 -10.33
C THR A 134 1.72 -11.61 -8.95
N VAL A 135 2.96 -12.11 -8.84
CA VAL A 135 3.69 -12.20 -7.56
C VAL A 135 3.95 -10.81 -7.01
N ARG A 136 4.40 -9.87 -7.86
CA ARG A 136 4.67 -8.49 -7.46
C ARG A 136 3.43 -7.80 -6.89
N PHE A 137 2.31 -7.80 -7.61
CA PHE A 137 1.07 -7.18 -7.12
C PHE A 137 0.50 -7.89 -5.90
N THR A 138 0.52 -9.21 -5.87
CA THR A 138 0.09 -9.97 -4.69
C THR A 138 0.90 -9.58 -3.47
N SER A 139 2.23 -9.48 -3.59
CA SER A 139 3.12 -9.06 -2.50
C SER A 139 2.85 -7.63 -2.02
N ILE A 140 2.70 -6.67 -2.94
CA ILE A 140 2.35 -5.28 -2.60
C ILE A 140 1.07 -5.25 -1.77
N PHE A 141 0.03 -5.95 -2.20
CA PHE A 141 -1.26 -5.89 -1.50
C PHE A 141 -1.29 -6.73 -0.23
N LEU A 142 -0.46 -7.75 -0.09
CA LEU A 142 -0.23 -8.41 1.20
C LEU A 142 0.41 -7.46 2.21
N ILE A 143 1.42 -6.68 1.79
CA ILE A 143 2.06 -5.66 2.64
C ILE A 143 1.06 -4.56 3.03
N ILE A 144 0.34 -4.00 2.07
CA ILE A 144 -0.67 -2.96 2.30
C ILE A 144 -1.76 -3.47 3.24
N ASN A 145 -2.26 -4.68 3.01
CA ASN A 145 -3.28 -5.29 3.87
C ASN A 145 -2.75 -5.56 5.28
N TYR A 146 -1.50 -5.99 5.39
CA TYR A 146 -0.84 -6.14 6.69
C TYR A 146 -0.84 -4.82 7.46
N ILE A 147 -0.30 -3.76 6.87
CA ILE A 147 -0.24 -2.41 7.46
C ILE A 147 -1.65 -1.95 7.88
N PHE A 148 -2.62 -2.05 6.98
CA PHE A 148 -4.00 -1.66 7.25
C PHE A 148 -4.60 -2.39 8.44
N ASN A 149 -4.45 -3.72 8.52
CA ASN A 149 -5.06 -4.50 9.59
C ASN A 149 -4.34 -4.28 10.93
N VAL A 150 -3.02 -4.15 10.93
CA VAL A 150 -2.27 -3.85 12.15
C VAL A 150 -2.75 -2.52 12.75
N PHE A 151 -2.80 -1.46 11.96
CA PHE A 151 -3.26 -0.15 12.46
C PHE A 151 -4.75 -0.14 12.82
N THR A 152 -5.58 -0.88 12.08
CA THR A 152 -7.00 -1.06 12.43
C THR A 152 -7.16 -1.73 13.79
N ASN A 153 -6.36 -2.76 14.09
CA ASN A 153 -6.36 -3.46 15.36
C ASN A 153 -5.86 -2.58 16.53
N MET A 154 -4.94 -1.64 16.25
CA MET A 154 -4.45 -0.67 17.23
C MET A 154 -5.48 0.43 17.57
N GLY A 155 -6.57 0.54 16.81
CA GLY A 155 -7.60 1.57 16.98
C GLY A 155 -7.21 2.95 16.44
N GLY A 156 -8.18 3.87 16.45
CA GLY A 156 -8.00 5.24 15.97
C GLY A 156 -6.99 6.05 16.78
N THR A 157 -6.43 7.11 16.15
CA THR A 157 -5.55 8.06 16.82
C THR A 157 -6.32 9.24 17.40
N GLU A 158 -5.72 9.90 18.38
CA GLU A 158 -6.27 11.10 18.99
C GLU A 158 -6.37 12.26 18.00
N VAL A 159 -7.33 13.13 18.25
CA VAL A 159 -7.47 14.40 17.54
C VAL A 159 -7.07 15.52 18.50
N ILE A 160 -6.00 16.25 18.16
CA ILE A 160 -5.46 17.36 18.94
C ILE A 160 -5.62 18.62 18.10
N ASP A 161 -6.30 19.64 18.61
CA ASP A 161 -6.56 20.92 17.92
C ASP A 161 -7.14 20.76 16.51
N GLY A 162 -8.04 19.79 16.35
CA GLY A 162 -8.67 19.49 15.05
C GLY A 162 -7.81 18.64 14.10
N ASN A 163 -6.57 18.36 14.45
CA ASN A 163 -5.66 17.55 13.66
C ASN A 163 -5.52 16.14 14.23
N ARG A 164 -5.56 15.14 13.38
CA ARG A 164 -5.36 13.75 13.78
C ARG A 164 -3.87 13.42 13.85
N SER A 165 -3.45 12.80 14.96
CA SER A 165 -2.07 12.37 15.14
C SER A 165 -1.68 11.32 14.08
N MET A 166 -0.54 11.55 13.43
CA MET A 166 0.00 10.63 12.42
C MET A 166 0.94 9.61 13.06
N ARG A 167 0.75 8.34 12.72
CA ARG A 167 1.59 7.21 13.17
C ARG A 167 2.53 6.72 12.09
N TYR A 168 2.08 6.74 10.83
CA TYR A 168 2.79 6.12 9.74
C TYR A 168 2.54 6.83 8.41
N VAL A 169 3.52 6.79 7.54
CA VAL A 169 3.40 7.27 6.16
C VAL A 169 3.68 6.09 5.22
N LEU A 170 2.73 5.79 4.36
CA LEU A 170 2.89 4.84 3.27
C LEU A 170 3.06 5.62 1.98
N MET A 171 4.27 5.58 1.41
CA MET A 171 4.58 6.22 0.13
C MET A 171 4.59 5.17 -0.97
N ILE A 172 3.86 5.40 -2.04
CA ILE A 172 3.79 4.50 -3.20
C ILE A 172 4.30 5.28 -4.41
N ASP A 173 5.48 4.89 -4.86
CA ASP A 173 6.07 5.43 -6.09
C ASP A 173 5.50 4.69 -7.31
N GLU A 174 5.45 5.38 -8.45
CA GLU A 174 4.83 4.89 -9.69
C GLU A 174 3.42 4.34 -9.46
N ALA A 175 2.62 5.07 -8.66
CA ALA A 175 1.28 4.64 -8.24
C ALA A 175 0.34 4.34 -9.43
N HIS A 176 0.64 4.89 -10.61
CA HIS A 176 -0.11 4.62 -11.84
C HIS A 176 -0.13 3.14 -12.23
N ASP A 177 0.88 2.36 -11.88
CA ASP A 177 0.89 0.92 -12.10
C ASP A 177 -0.24 0.21 -11.32
N LEU A 178 -0.55 0.70 -10.12
CA LEU A 178 -1.67 0.18 -9.34
C LEU A 178 -3.02 0.64 -9.90
N PHE A 179 -3.08 1.81 -10.56
CA PHE A 179 -4.34 2.35 -11.09
C PHE A 179 -4.83 1.64 -12.35
N ARG A 180 -3.93 1.01 -13.10
CA ARG A 180 -4.28 0.24 -14.30
C ARG A 180 -5.12 -1.00 -14.00
N GLU A 181 -5.00 -1.53 -12.80
CA GLU A 181 -5.71 -2.72 -12.37
C GLU A 181 -6.99 -2.35 -11.60
N LYS A 182 -8.18 -2.63 -12.15
CA LYS A 182 -9.46 -2.36 -11.47
C LYS A 182 -9.53 -2.92 -10.06
N LYS A 183 -8.98 -4.12 -9.86
CA LYS A 183 -8.94 -4.78 -8.55
C LYS A 183 -8.10 -4.02 -7.54
N SER A 184 -7.00 -3.42 -7.99
CA SER A 184 -6.12 -2.58 -7.17
C SER A 184 -6.82 -1.30 -6.75
N LEU A 185 -7.54 -0.65 -7.67
CA LEU A 185 -8.32 0.55 -7.38
C LEU A 185 -9.34 0.33 -6.27
N GLU A 186 -10.08 -0.77 -6.29
CA GLU A 186 -11.08 -1.08 -5.26
C GLU A 186 -10.46 -1.23 -3.85
N ILE A 187 -9.26 -1.82 -3.76
CA ILE A 187 -8.54 -1.92 -2.48
C ILE A 187 -8.03 -0.56 -2.04
N LEU A 188 -7.42 0.20 -2.95
CA LEU A 188 -6.92 1.55 -2.67
C LEU A 188 -8.04 2.49 -2.23
N GLU A 189 -9.22 2.41 -2.85
CA GLU A 189 -10.40 3.19 -2.46
C GLU A 189 -10.78 2.93 -0.99
N VAL A 190 -10.93 1.66 -0.62
CA VAL A 190 -11.26 1.29 0.77
C VAL A 190 -10.18 1.75 1.73
N LEU A 191 -8.92 1.63 1.33
CA LEU A 191 -7.76 2.03 2.12
C LEU A 191 -7.75 3.55 2.34
N LEU A 192 -7.80 4.35 1.28
CA LEU A 192 -7.76 5.81 1.33
C LEU A 192 -8.89 6.39 2.20
N ARG A 193 -10.10 5.84 2.08
CA ARG A 193 -11.24 6.29 2.87
C ARG A 193 -11.15 5.97 4.37
N LYS A 194 -10.49 4.90 4.75
CA LYS A 194 -10.54 4.37 6.12
C LYS A 194 -9.26 4.58 6.91
N ILE A 195 -8.09 4.48 6.28
CA ILE A 195 -6.81 4.36 6.99
C ILE A 195 -6.42 5.65 7.71
N ARG A 196 -6.89 6.80 7.23
CA ARG A 196 -6.66 8.12 7.85
C ARG A 196 -7.12 8.15 9.32
N SER A 197 -8.25 7.51 9.64
CA SER A 197 -8.77 7.47 11.01
C SER A 197 -7.85 6.71 11.99
N TYR A 198 -6.94 5.90 11.47
CA TYR A 198 -5.96 5.14 12.22
C TYR A 198 -4.57 5.79 12.24
N GLY A 199 -4.46 7.04 11.75
CA GLY A 199 -3.21 7.81 11.77
C GLY A 199 -2.21 7.41 10.69
N VAL A 200 -2.64 6.81 9.61
CA VAL A 200 -1.78 6.50 8.46
C VAL A 200 -2.04 7.49 7.33
N SER A 201 -0.98 8.12 6.85
CA SER A 201 -1.00 8.96 5.66
C SER A 201 -0.54 8.15 4.45
N ILE A 202 -1.21 8.33 3.31
CA ILE A 202 -0.80 7.72 2.04
C ILE A 202 -0.35 8.82 1.11
N VAL A 203 0.85 8.64 0.54
CA VAL A 203 1.43 9.51 -0.48
C VAL A 203 1.53 8.70 -1.77
N LEU A 204 0.85 9.16 -2.80
CA LEU A 204 0.87 8.55 -4.13
C LEU A 204 1.71 9.43 -5.06
N LEU A 205 2.75 8.86 -5.65
CA LEU A 205 3.63 9.53 -6.60
C LEU A 205 3.36 8.99 -8.01
N SER A 206 3.31 9.88 -9.00
CA SER A 206 3.11 9.50 -10.39
C SER A 206 3.66 10.59 -11.33
N GLN A 207 3.96 10.24 -12.57
CA GLN A 207 4.61 11.13 -13.54
C GLN A 207 3.62 12.06 -14.24
N GLY A 208 2.32 11.73 -14.26
CA GLY A 208 1.29 12.50 -14.95
C GLY A 208 -0.01 12.64 -14.17
N ILE A 209 -0.61 13.82 -14.23
CA ILE A 209 -1.90 14.06 -13.56
C ILE A 209 -3.06 13.28 -14.19
N SER A 210 -2.96 12.99 -15.49
CA SER A 210 -3.94 12.19 -16.23
C SER A 210 -4.09 10.77 -15.68
N GLU A 211 -3.05 10.24 -15.06
CA GLU A 211 -3.04 8.90 -14.46
C GLU A 211 -3.99 8.78 -13.26
N TYR A 212 -4.21 9.89 -12.56
CA TYR A 212 -5.19 9.97 -11.47
C TYR A 212 -6.65 10.13 -11.94
N ASN A 213 -6.89 10.28 -13.24
CA ASN A 213 -8.22 10.41 -13.80
C ASN A 213 -8.81 9.04 -14.13
N GLN A 214 -9.21 8.31 -13.09
CA GLN A 214 -9.82 6.98 -13.23
C GLN A 214 -11.34 7.11 -13.25
N GLY A 215 -11.99 6.56 -14.28
CA GLY A 215 -13.43 6.73 -14.51
C GLY A 215 -14.35 6.26 -13.36
N ASN A 216 -13.86 5.38 -12.50
CA ASN A 216 -14.61 4.80 -11.40
C ASN A 216 -14.18 5.31 -10.01
N PHE A 217 -13.12 6.10 -9.91
CA PHE A 217 -12.60 6.57 -8.64
C PHE A 217 -12.01 7.99 -8.75
N ASP A 218 -12.48 8.88 -7.89
CA ASP A 218 -12.05 10.27 -7.88
C ASP A 218 -10.99 10.53 -6.81
N PHE A 219 -9.74 10.38 -7.18
CA PHE A 219 -8.61 10.65 -6.28
C PHE A 219 -8.61 12.07 -5.72
N SER A 220 -9.13 13.06 -6.46
CA SER A 220 -9.16 14.46 -6.00
C SER A 220 -10.05 14.69 -4.78
N GLN A 221 -11.01 13.79 -4.54
CA GLN A 221 -11.87 13.84 -3.35
C GLN A 221 -11.26 13.12 -2.14
N GLU A 222 -10.43 12.12 -2.39
CA GLU A 222 -9.85 11.30 -1.33
C GLU A 222 -8.44 11.77 -0.93
N CYS A 223 -7.72 12.46 -1.83
CA CYS A 223 -6.41 13.08 -1.56
C CYS A 223 -6.60 14.56 -1.23
N GLU A 224 -6.40 14.93 0.04
CA GLU A 224 -6.61 16.30 0.54
C GLU A 224 -5.58 17.29 0.00
N THR A 225 -4.35 16.84 -0.22
CA THR A 225 -3.24 17.69 -0.63
C THR A 225 -2.61 17.16 -1.91
N ALA A 226 -2.40 18.06 -2.86
CA ALA A 226 -1.70 17.79 -4.12
C ALA A 226 -0.43 18.64 -4.22
N PHE A 227 0.67 18.01 -4.61
CA PHE A 227 1.94 18.65 -4.92
C PHE A 227 2.25 18.44 -6.40
N LEU A 228 2.25 19.50 -7.18
CA LEU A 228 2.56 19.46 -8.60
C LEU A 228 3.99 19.98 -8.81
N LEU A 229 4.88 19.06 -9.13
CA LEU A 229 6.24 19.32 -9.56
C LEU A 229 6.25 19.67 -11.08
N PRO A 230 7.39 20.02 -11.70
CA PRO A 230 7.44 20.20 -13.15
C PRO A 230 6.89 18.96 -13.87
N ILE A 231 5.78 19.11 -14.57
CA ILE A 231 5.08 18.05 -15.30
C ILE A 231 4.98 18.38 -16.78
N ASN A 232 5.01 17.36 -17.64
CA ASN A 232 4.91 17.52 -19.08
C ASN A 232 3.44 17.58 -19.57
N ASP A 233 2.47 17.14 -18.76
CA ASP A 233 1.04 17.06 -19.10
C ASP A 233 0.28 18.32 -18.68
N LEU A 234 0.70 19.48 -19.18
CA LEU A 234 0.06 20.77 -18.92
C LEU A 234 -1.30 20.92 -19.63
N ASN A 235 -1.61 20.06 -20.59
CA ASN A 235 -2.85 20.15 -21.36
C ASN A 235 -4.09 19.72 -20.55
N ASN A 236 -3.92 19.06 -19.41
CA ASN A 236 -5.01 18.59 -18.57
C ASN A 236 -5.42 19.60 -17.49
N THR A 237 -5.68 20.85 -17.92
CA THR A 237 -6.03 21.99 -17.02
C THR A 237 -7.21 21.66 -16.10
N LYS A 238 -8.20 20.90 -16.57
CA LYS A 238 -9.37 20.52 -15.75
C LYS A 238 -8.98 19.64 -14.57
N ALA A 239 -8.12 18.65 -14.80
CA ALA A 239 -7.64 17.78 -13.73
C ALA A 239 -6.76 18.55 -12.73
N ILE A 240 -5.85 19.40 -13.23
CA ILE A 240 -5.02 20.26 -12.39
C ILE A 240 -5.89 21.14 -11.48
N ASN A 241 -6.84 21.85 -12.04
CA ASN A 241 -7.75 22.72 -11.28
C ASN A 241 -8.55 21.92 -10.26
N LYS A 242 -9.02 20.74 -10.62
CA LYS A 242 -9.77 19.85 -9.74
C LYS A 242 -8.95 19.41 -8.53
N PHE A 243 -7.71 18.93 -8.76
CA PHE A 243 -6.82 18.51 -7.67
C PHE A 243 -6.39 19.64 -6.74
N LEU A 244 -6.17 20.82 -7.29
CA LEU A 244 -5.81 22.00 -6.50
C LEU A 244 -7.04 22.70 -5.88
N GLY A 245 -8.25 22.29 -6.23
CA GLY A 245 -9.49 22.93 -5.78
C GLY A 245 -9.58 24.39 -6.23
N LEU A 246 -9.21 24.67 -7.49
CA LEU A 246 -9.16 26.00 -8.10
C LEU A 246 -10.42 26.30 -8.90
N SER A 247 -10.79 27.59 -8.93
CA SER A 247 -11.79 28.11 -9.88
C SER A 247 -11.15 28.25 -11.29
N GLU A 248 -12.00 28.35 -12.32
CA GLU A 248 -11.49 28.57 -13.70
C GLU A 248 -10.64 29.84 -13.84
N LYS A 249 -10.96 30.89 -13.06
CA LYS A 249 -10.20 32.15 -13.06
C LYS A 249 -8.79 31.99 -12.49
N ASP A 250 -8.65 31.22 -11.42
CA ASP A 250 -7.36 30.95 -10.77
C ASP A 250 -6.50 29.98 -11.58
N GLY A 251 -7.15 29.11 -12.37
CA GLY A 251 -6.49 28.12 -13.22
C GLY A 251 -5.49 28.72 -14.20
N SER A 252 -5.81 29.88 -14.82
CA SER A 252 -4.91 30.54 -15.77
C SER A 252 -3.61 31.07 -15.13
N ARG A 253 -3.65 31.49 -13.85
CA ARG A 253 -2.47 31.88 -13.10
C ARG A 253 -1.63 30.65 -12.74
N THR A 254 -2.28 29.62 -12.25
CA THR A 254 -1.64 28.37 -11.88
C THR A 254 -0.94 27.70 -13.06
N MET A 255 -1.56 27.70 -14.24
CA MET A 255 -0.91 27.19 -15.45
C MET A 255 0.37 27.93 -15.78
N ARG A 256 0.37 29.27 -15.69
CA ARG A 256 1.60 30.09 -15.89
C ARG A 256 2.67 29.79 -14.83
N ASN A 257 2.28 29.47 -13.61
CA ASN A 257 3.21 29.06 -12.56
C ASN A 257 3.83 27.70 -12.87
N LEU A 258 2.98 26.72 -13.29
CA LEU A 258 3.45 25.39 -13.67
C LEU A 258 4.41 25.39 -14.87
N GLU A 259 4.18 26.25 -15.87
CA GLU A 259 5.06 26.43 -17.02
C GLU A 259 6.45 27.00 -16.66
N LYS A 260 6.55 27.66 -15.51
CA LYS A 260 7.78 28.33 -15.03
C LYS A 260 8.49 27.56 -13.92
N LEU A 261 7.97 26.39 -13.54
CA LEU A 261 8.57 25.61 -12.46
C LEU A 261 9.98 25.15 -12.81
N ASP A 262 10.91 25.47 -11.93
CA ASP A 262 12.26 24.94 -11.93
C ASP A 262 12.42 23.78 -10.96
N ASN A 263 13.56 23.10 -11.02
CA ASN A 263 13.90 22.04 -10.09
C ASN A 263 13.88 22.53 -8.64
N GLY A 264 13.13 21.84 -7.77
CA GLY A 264 12.95 22.23 -6.38
C GLY A 264 11.78 23.20 -6.16
N GLN A 265 11.02 23.51 -7.18
CA GLN A 265 9.79 24.30 -7.08
C GLN A 265 8.55 23.40 -7.24
N CYS A 266 7.45 23.86 -6.66
CA CYS A 266 6.20 23.10 -6.60
C CYS A 266 5.00 24.06 -6.56
N VAL A 267 3.87 23.58 -7.04
CA VAL A 267 2.55 24.23 -6.85
C VAL A 267 1.67 23.29 -6.01
N SER A 268 0.94 23.83 -5.03
CA SER A 268 0.12 23.02 -4.14
C SER A 268 -1.18 23.74 -3.73
N ASN A 269 -2.04 22.99 -3.04
CA ASN A 269 -3.24 23.46 -2.35
C ASN A 269 -3.13 23.39 -0.83
N ILE A 270 -1.92 23.34 -0.26
CA ILE A 270 -1.74 23.37 1.19
C ILE A 270 -2.34 24.64 1.78
N LYS A 271 -2.86 24.53 3.02
CA LYS A 271 -3.68 25.60 3.62
C LYS A 271 -2.89 26.87 3.95
N GLU A 272 -1.61 26.72 4.19
CA GLU A 272 -0.68 27.81 4.55
C GLU A 272 -0.31 28.71 3.38
N LEU A 273 -0.60 28.26 2.16
CA LEU A 273 -0.33 29.01 0.92
C LEU A 273 -1.63 29.32 0.19
N GLN A 274 -1.58 30.33 -0.68
CA GLN A 274 -2.68 30.53 -1.62
C GLN A 274 -2.66 29.40 -2.65
N LYS A 275 -3.81 28.75 -2.83
CA LYS A 275 -3.94 27.61 -3.76
C LYS A 275 -3.43 27.98 -5.15
N GLY A 276 -2.55 27.16 -5.70
CA GLY A 276 -1.96 27.35 -7.01
C GLY A 276 -0.79 28.32 -7.05
N ASP A 277 -0.31 28.82 -5.91
CA ASP A 277 0.93 29.58 -5.85
C ASP A 277 2.13 28.65 -5.92
N LEU A 278 3.21 29.19 -6.51
CA LEU A 278 4.51 28.54 -6.58
C LEU A 278 5.24 28.74 -5.25
N PHE A 279 5.88 27.69 -4.76
CA PHE A 279 6.80 27.76 -3.63
C PHE A 279 8.03 26.88 -3.85
N GLU A 280 9.11 27.17 -3.14
CA GLU A 280 10.32 26.38 -3.17
C GLU A 280 10.27 25.25 -2.13
N VAL A 281 10.64 24.06 -2.55
CA VAL A 281 10.86 22.93 -1.66
C VAL A 281 12.31 22.95 -1.21
N VAL A 282 12.53 23.31 0.05
CA VAL A 282 13.88 23.32 0.61
C VAL A 282 14.43 21.91 0.69
N GLN A 283 15.60 21.71 0.09
CA GLN A 283 16.28 20.42 0.14
C GLN A 283 16.81 20.20 1.55
N TYR A 284 16.31 19.18 2.26
CA TYR A 284 16.61 18.95 3.68
C TYR A 284 18.12 18.82 3.98
N TRP A 285 18.94 18.39 3.04
CA TRP A 285 20.40 18.32 3.19
C TRP A 285 21.11 19.69 3.10
N LYS A 286 20.39 20.74 2.69
CA LYS A 286 20.89 22.12 2.69
C LYS A 286 20.59 22.89 3.97
N GLU A 287 19.75 22.33 4.85
CA GLU A 287 19.39 22.92 6.14
C GLU A 287 20.34 22.51 7.29
N LYS A 288 21.59 22.15 7.00
CA LYS A 288 22.59 21.86 8.03
C LYS A 288 23.31 23.10 8.51
#